data_375ab3738c2af6e39e1b97e4e26fe2db
#
_entry.id   375ab3738c2af6e39e1b97e4e26fe2db
#
_cell.length_a   1.000
_cell.length_b   1.000
_cell.length_c   1.000
_cell.angle_alpha   90.00
_cell.angle_beta   90.00
_cell.angle_gamma   90.00
#
_symmetry.space_group_name_H-M   'P 1'
#
loop_
_entity.id
_entity.type
_entity.pdbx_description
1 polymer ?
#
loop_
_entity_poly.entity_id
_entity_poly.type
_entity_poly.pdbx_seq_one_letter_code
_entity_poly.pdbx_strand_id
1 'polypeptide(L)'
;MFFEKVSLVTGGFDPIHSGHIRYFERAKDLSNYLVVGLNGDPWLKRKKGQYFQSWTERADIIRHLNMVDAVVSWDDVDDSACGAIEKCLEISQTVVFCNGGDRAKGNTPELDKFGNNDRVKFEWAVGGTEKM
;
A
#
# COMPACT_ATOMS: atom_id res chain seq x y z
N MET A 1 -9.28 -5.60 17.44
CA MET A 1 -9.53 -6.84 16.67
C MET A 1 -8.25 -7.28 15.99
N PHE A 2 -7.99 -8.57 15.99
CA PHE A 2 -6.78 -9.11 15.39
C PHE A 2 -7.17 -9.98 14.20
N PHE A 3 -6.59 -9.68 13.03
CA PHE A 3 -6.94 -10.37 11.79
C PHE A 3 -5.95 -11.50 11.51
N GLU A 4 -6.43 -12.55 10.88
CA GLU A 4 -5.55 -13.63 10.45
C GLU A 4 -4.62 -13.14 9.34
N LYS A 5 -5.17 -12.42 8.37
CA LYS A 5 -4.42 -11.94 7.21
C LYS A 5 -4.97 -10.61 6.73
N VAL A 6 -4.09 -9.65 6.47
CA VAL A 6 -4.46 -8.39 5.84
C VAL A 6 -3.62 -8.19 4.59
N SER A 7 -4.20 -7.53 3.60
CA SER A 7 -3.45 -7.07 2.42
C SER A 7 -3.10 -5.62 2.62
N LEU A 8 -1.89 -5.24 2.22
CA LEU A 8 -1.41 -3.85 2.30
C LEU A 8 -0.97 -3.41 0.93
N VAL A 9 -1.51 -2.29 0.48
CA VAL A 9 -1.03 -1.57 -0.70
C VAL A 9 -0.55 -0.21 -0.24
N THR A 10 0.50 0.33 -0.88
CA THR A 10 1.02 1.65 -0.52
C THR A 10 1.26 2.48 -1.76
N GLY A 11 1.15 3.79 -1.62
CA GLY A 11 1.41 4.71 -2.71
C GLY A 11 0.90 6.10 -2.43
N GLY A 12 1.12 6.99 -3.39
CA GLY A 12 0.63 8.38 -3.29
C GLY A 12 -0.79 8.52 -3.77
N PHE A 13 -1.17 7.80 -4.81
CA PHE A 13 -2.53 7.81 -5.38
C PHE A 13 -3.04 9.24 -5.59
N ASP A 14 -2.29 10.01 -6.38
CA ASP A 14 -2.50 11.44 -6.51
C ASP A 14 -2.48 11.86 -7.99
N PRO A 15 -3.63 11.83 -8.69
CA PRO A 15 -4.93 11.36 -8.19
C PRO A 15 -5.11 9.86 -8.36
N ILE A 16 -6.14 9.34 -7.74
CA ILE A 16 -6.52 7.95 -7.94
C ILE A 16 -7.16 7.77 -9.31
N HIS A 17 -6.95 6.62 -9.94
CA HIS A 17 -7.57 6.32 -11.22
C HIS A 17 -7.95 4.83 -11.27
N SER A 18 -8.56 4.42 -12.40
CA SER A 18 -9.12 3.07 -12.50
C SER A 18 -8.09 1.96 -12.35
N GLY A 19 -6.84 2.21 -12.75
CA GLY A 19 -5.77 1.24 -12.54
C GLY A 19 -5.51 0.97 -11.07
N HIS A 20 -5.60 2.03 -10.24
CA HIS A 20 -5.47 1.88 -8.78
C HIS A 20 -6.63 1.09 -8.21
N ILE A 21 -7.84 1.30 -8.72
CA ILE A 21 -9.02 0.57 -8.24
C ILE A 21 -8.86 -0.91 -8.52
N ARG A 22 -8.40 -1.28 -9.73
CA ARG A 22 -8.14 -2.69 -10.05
C ARG A 22 -7.07 -3.28 -9.14
N TYR A 23 -6.02 -2.52 -8.87
CA TYR A 23 -4.96 -2.93 -7.96
C TYR A 23 -5.53 -3.24 -6.58
N PHE A 24 -6.37 -2.33 -6.07
CA PHE A 24 -7.00 -2.53 -4.76
C PHE A 24 -7.91 -3.74 -4.74
N GLU A 25 -8.70 -3.95 -5.80
CA GLU A 25 -9.59 -5.10 -5.89
C GLU A 25 -8.81 -6.41 -5.85
N ARG A 26 -7.71 -6.48 -6.59
CA ARG A 26 -6.89 -7.69 -6.62
C ARG A 26 -6.20 -7.91 -5.28
N ALA A 27 -5.75 -6.85 -4.64
CA ALA A 27 -5.14 -6.96 -3.32
C ALA A 27 -6.16 -7.47 -2.30
N LYS A 28 -7.39 -6.98 -2.36
CA LYS A 28 -8.45 -7.43 -1.46
C LYS A 28 -8.71 -8.92 -1.62
N ASP A 29 -8.61 -9.43 -2.84
CA ASP A 29 -8.84 -10.85 -3.11
C ASP A 29 -7.82 -11.77 -2.42
N LEU A 30 -6.67 -11.23 -2.03
CA LEU A 30 -5.61 -12.00 -1.38
C LEU A 30 -5.83 -12.18 0.13
N SER A 31 -6.81 -11.50 0.67
CA SER A 31 -7.14 -11.56 2.10
C SER A 31 -8.60 -11.14 2.26
N ASN A 32 -9.00 -10.90 3.51
CA ASN A 32 -10.36 -10.41 3.78
C ASN A 32 -10.37 -8.97 4.29
N TYR A 33 -9.21 -8.34 4.35
CA TYR A 33 -9.11 -7.00 4.91
C TYR A 33 -8.02 -6.23 4.17
N LEU A 34 -8.40 -5.13 3.52
CA LEU A 34 -7.45 -4.33 2.74
C LEU A 34 -7.12 -3.03 3.46
N VAL A 35 -5.83 -2.83 3.71
CA VAL A 35 -5.29 -1.60 4.25
C VAL A 35 -4.57 -0.85 3.13
N VAL A 36 -4.89 0.42 2.95
CA VAL A 36 -4.18 1.30 2.02
C VAL A 36 -3.28 2.22 2.82
N GLY A 37 -1.98 2.08 2.64
CA GLY A 37 -0.99 2.99 3.19
C GLY A 37 -0.81 4.14 2.22
N LEU A 38 -1.03 5.35 2.68
CA LEU A 38 -1.07 6.53 1.82
C LEU A 38 0.10 7.44 2.16
N ASN A 39 0.95 7.68 1.16
CA ASN A 39 2.13 8.53 1.34
C ASN A 39 1.73 9.96 1.65
N GLY A 40 2.54 10.62 2.46
CA GLY A 40 2.27 11.98 2.91
C GLY A 40 2.54 13.03 1.84
N ASP A 41 2.03 14.24 2.07
CA ASP A 41 2.25 15.36 1.16
C ASP A 41 3.74 15.69 0.99
N PRO A 42 4.56 15.68 2.06
CA PRO A 42 6.01 15.92 1.88
C PRO A 42 6.68 14.90 0.98
N TRP A 43 6.24 13.63 1.05
CA TRP A 43 6.78 12.59 0.18
C TRP A 43 6.46 12.88 -1.28
N LEU A 44 5.22 13.29 -1.56
CA LEU A 44 4.83 13.64 -2.93
C LEU A 44 5.60 14.85 -3.45
N LYS A 45 5.86 15.83 -2.60
CA LYS A 45 6.66 16.98 -2.99
C LYS A 45 8.08 16.58 -3.36
N ARG A 46 8.68 15.66 -2.59
CA ARG A 46 10.02 15.15 -2.91
C ARG A 46 10.05 14.39 -4.22
N LYS A 47 9.01 13.59 -4.49
CA LYS A 47 9.00 12.70 -5.66
C LYS A 47 8.54 13.38 -6.93
N LYS A 48 7.56 14.29 -6.84
CA LYS A 48 6.93 14.90 -8.00
C LYS A 48 7.09 16.41 -8.08
N GLY A 49 7.65 17.05 -7.06
CA GLY A 49 7.74 18.50 -6.98
C GLY A 49 6.52 19.16 -6.38
N GLN A 50 5.38 18.52 -6.42
CA GLN A 50 4.14 19.02 -5.82
C GLN A 50 3.15 17.89 -5.71
N TYR A 51 2.07 18.12 -4.96
CA TYR A 51 0.95 17.17 -4.92
C TYR A 51 -0.29 17.82 -5.50
N PHE A 52 -1.15 17.00 -6.09
CA PHE A 52 -2.41 17.43 -6.70
C PHE A 52 -3.51 17.54 -5.65
N GLN A 53 -3.61 16.55 -4.78
CA GLN A 53 -4.59 16.52 -3.69
C GLN A 53 -3.87 16.27 -2.37
N SER A 54 -4.33 16.95 -1.30
CA SER A 54 -3.75 16.75 0.03
C SER A 54 -4.00 15.34 0.53
N TRP A 55 -3.24 14.94 1.55
CA TRP A 55 -3.43 13.62 2.17
C TRP A 55 -4.88 13.43 2.63
N THR A 56 -5.45 14.45 3.26
CA THR A 56 -6.81 14.39 3.77
C THR A 56 -7.81 14.13 2.64
N GLU A 57 -7.65 14.84 1.53
CA GLU A 57 -8.53 14.66 0.38
C GLU A 57 -8.38 13.27 -0.22
N ARG A 58 -7.14 12.81 -0.41
CA ARG A 58 -6.88 11.48 -0.97
C ARG A 58 -7.42 10.39 -0.06
N ALA A 59 -7.21 10.53 1.24
CA ALA A 59 -7.70 9.55 2.21
C ALA A 59 -9.22 9.48 2.21
N ASP A 60 -9.89 10.62 2.10
CA ASP A 60 -11.35 10.66 2.10
C ASP A 60 -11.91 9.93 0.88
N ILE A 61 -11.33 10.16 -0.29
CA ILE A 61 -11.76 9.47 -1.51
C ILE A 61 -11.53 7.97 -1.39
N ILE A 62 -10.34 7.57 -0.99
CA ILE A 62 -9.97 6.15 -0.93
C ILE A 62 -10.80 5.41 0.11
N ARG A 63 -11.06 6.05 1.24
CA ARG A 63 -11.84 5.45 2.33
C ARG A 63 -13.25 5.05 1.89
N HIS A 64 -13.79 5.71 0.87
CA HIS A 64 -15.13 5.44 0.38
C HIS A 64 -15.20 4.38 -0.71
N LEU A 65 -14.06 3.81 -1.12
CA LEU A 65 -14.06 2.72 -2.10
C LEU A 65 -14.48 1.42 -1.41
N ASN A 66 -15.34 0.65 -2.08
CA ASN A 66 -15.93 -0.57 -1.51
C ASN A 66 -14.91 -1.55 -0.96
N MET A 67 -13.79 -1.72 -1.67
CA MET A 67 -12.83 -2.76 -1.31
C MET A 67 -11.88 -2.33 -0.19
N VAL A 68 -11.85 -1.05 0.17
CA VAL A 68 -10.89 -0.53 1.15
C VAL A 68 -11.50 -0.61 2.55
N ASP A 69 -10.76 -1.23 3.47
CA ASP A 69 -11.21 -1.38 4.84
C ASP A 69 -10.57 -0.36 5.78
N ALA A 70 -9.37 0.10 5.47
CA ALA A 70 -8.68 1.09 6.30
C ALA A 70 -7.66 1.87 5.48
N VAL A 71 -7.44 3.12 5.86
CA VAL A 71 -6.41 3.97 5.28
C VAL A 71 -5.48 4.39 6.41
N VAL A 72 -4.18 4.22 6.21
CA VAL A 72 -3.20 4.55 7.24
C VAL A 72 -2.09 5.42 6.66
N SER A 73 -1.44 6.17 7.54
CA SER A 73 -0.20 6.87 7.22
C SER A 73 0.94 6.24 8.02
N TRP A 74 2.16 6.52 7.60
CA TRP A 74 3.34 6.09 8.35
C TRP A 74 4.46 7.08 8.06
N ASP A 75 5.56 6.95 8.79
CA ASP A 75 6.72 7.76 8.54
C ASP A 75 7.43 7.24 7.27
N ASP A 76 7.29 7.96 6.18
CA ASP A 76 7.83 7.58 4.87
C ASP A 76 9.05 8.42 4.48
N VAL A 77 9.74 9.00 5.46
CA VAL A 77 10.87 9.88 5.20
C VAL A 77 12.04 9.13 4.54
N ASP A 78 12.16 7.84 4.80
CA ASP A 78 13.21 7.01 4.20
C ASP A 78 12.79 6.37 2.86
N ASP A 79 11.66 6.79 2.34
CA ASP A 79 11.09 6.30 1.07
C ASP A 79 10.72 4.82 1.07
N SER A 80 10.59 4.20 2.24
CA SER A 80 10.14 2.81 2.33
C SER A 80 8.74 2.72 2.92
N ALA A 81 8.11 1.57 2.71
CA ALA A 81 6.81 1.26 3.31
C ALA A 81 6.96 0.39 4.56
N CYS A 82 8.17 0.27 5.09
CA CYS A 82 8.42 -0.61 6.24
C CYS A 82 7.55 -0.27 7.44
N GLY A 83 7.36 1.03 7.72
CA GLY A 83 6.50 1.45 8.83
C GLY A 83 5.04 1.06 8.63
N ALA A 84 4.57 1.07 7.39
CA ALA A 84 3.20 0.64 7.09
C ALA A 84 3.05 -0.87 7.33
N ILE A 85 4.05 -1.66 6.94
CA ILE A 85 4.05 -3.10 7.20
C ILE A 85 4.02 -3.36 8.71
N GLU A 86 4.81 -2.61 9.47
CA GLU A 86 4.86 -2.75 10.92
C GLU A 86 3.50 -2.47 11.55
N LYS A 87 2.79 -1.45 11.08
CA LYS A 87 1.46 -1.15 11.57
C LYS A 87 0.49 -2.30 11.31
N CYS A 88 0.58 -2.91 10.14
CA CYS A 88 -0.28 -4.04 9.80
C CYS A 88 0.06 -5.27 10.64
N LEU A 89 1.33 -5.47 10.98
CA LEU A 89 1.73 -6.58 11.83
C LEU A 89 1.18 -6.46 13.26
N GLU A 90 0.86 -5.24 13.68
CA GLU A 90 0.25 -5.02 15.01
C GLU A 90 -1.20 -5.49 15.06
N ILE A 91 -1.87 -5.59 13.93
CA ILE A 91 -3.28 -5.93 13.88
C ILE A 91 -3.56 -7.27 13.21
N SER A 92 -2.54 -7.98 12.75
CA SER A 92 -2.75 -9.22 12.00
C SER A 92 -1.62 -10.22 12.23
N GLN A 93 -1.93 -11.49 11.99
CA GLN A 93 -0.95 -12.57 12.03
C GLN A 93 -0.07 -12.53 10.78
N THR A 94 -0.65 -12.28 9.62
CA THR A 94 0.06 -12.27 8.35
C THR A 94 -0.29 -11.02 7.57
N VAL A 95 0.73 -10.38 6.99
CA VAL A 95 0.58 -9.23 6.09
C VAL A 95 0.99 -9.65 4.70
N VAL A 96 0.09 -9.44 3.72
CA VAL A 96 0.42 -9.61 2.32
C VAL A 96 0.75 -8.22 1.77
N PHE A 97 2.02 -7.97 1.55
CA PHE A 97 2.48 -6.69 1.01
C PHE A 97 2.40 -6.76 -0.51
N CYS A 98 1.44 -6.03 -1.07
CA CYS A 98 1.11 -6.10 -2.49
C CYS A 98 1.84 -5.02 -3.25
N ASN A 99 2.54 -5.40 -4.31
CA ASN A 99 3.26 -4.46 -5.17
C ASN A 99 2.59 -4.41 -6.52
N GLY A 100 2.47 -3.20 -7.07
CA GLY A 100 1.88 -2.99 -8.39
C GLY A 100 2.76 -3.51 -9.51
N GLY A 101 2.24 -3.48 -10.73
CA GLY A 101 2.90 -4.07 -11.88
C GLY A 101 4.23 -3.45 -12.25
N ASP A 102 4.48 -2.21 -11.86
CA ASP A 102 5.72 -1.52 -12.18
C ASP A 102 6.86 -1.84 -11.23
N ARG A 103 6.56 -2.45 -10.08
CA ARG A 103 7.56 -2.68 -9.06
C ARG A 103 8.29 -3.98 -9.33
N ALA A 104 9.60 -3.89 -9.49
CA ALA A 104 10.41 -5.05 -9.77
C ALA A 104 10.67 -5.84 -8.49
N LYS A 105 10.62 -7.16 -8.61
CA LYS A 105 10.99 -8.06 -7.54
C LYS A 105 12.50 -7.91 -7.26
N GLY A 106 12.84 -7.84 -6.01
CA GLY A 106 14.24 -7.88 -5.59
C GLY A 106 14.68 -6.65 -4.83
N ASN A 107 14.99 -5.57 -5.46
CA ASN A 107 15.67 -4.45 -4.82
C ASN A 107 14.73 -3.48 -4.14
N THR A 108 14.07 -3.89 -3.06
CA THR A 108 13.21 -3.00 -2.28
C THR A 108 13.64 -3.02 -0.82
N PRO A 109 13.57 -1.85 -0.14
CA PRO A 109 13.88 -1.80 1.30
C PRO A 109 13.00 -2.72 2.11
N GLU A 110 11.74 -2.88 1.70
CA GLU A 110 10.80 -3.74 2.41
C GLU A 110 11.24 -5.20 2.36
N LEU A 111 11.73 -5.65 1.21
CA LEU A 111 12.22 -7.01 1.06
C LEU A 111 13.48 -7.24 1.89
N ASP A 112 14.37 -6.24 1.94
CA ASP A 112 15.58 -6.33 2.76
C ASP A 112 15.23 -6.50 4.23
N LYS A 113 14.21 -5.80 4.71
CA LYS A 113 13.85 -5.84 6.13
C LYS A 113 12.98 -7.04 6.48
N PHE A 114 12.04 -7.39 5.63
CA PHE A 114 11.01 -8.40 5.93
C PHE A 114 11.08 -9.66 5.09
N GLY A 115 12.06 -9.77 4.20
CA GLY A 115 12.14 -10.92 3.29
C GLY A 115 12.24 -12.26 4.00
N ASN A 116 12.80 -12.29 5.20
CA ASN A 116 12.92 -13.50 6.01
C ASN A 116 11.90 -13.58 7.14
N ASN A 117 10.91 -12.69 7.14
CA ASN A 117 9.87 -12.68 8.18
C ASN A 117 8.71 -13.54 7.71
N ASP A 118 8.43 -14.63 8.42
CA ASP A 118 7.37 -15.58 8.03
C ASP A 118 5.98 -14.97 8.05
N ARG A 119 5.80 -13.84 8.73
CA ARG A 119 4.51 -13.17 8.84
C ARG A 119 4.26 -12.18 7.71
N VAL A 120 5.26 -11.91 6.87
CA VAL A 120 5.12 -10.95 5.76
C VAL A 120 5.30 -11.72 4.45
N LYS A 121 4.25 -11.69 3.62
CA LYS A 121 4.26 -12.29 2.29
C LYS A 121 4.32 -11.17 1.25
N PHE A 122 5.10 -11.38 0.21
CA PHE A 122 5.26 -10.39 -0.86
C PHE A 122 4.54 -10.90 -2.10
N GLU A 123 3.67 -10.05 -2.66
CA GLU A 123 3.00 -10.33 -3.93
C GLU A 123 3.38 -9.26 -4.94
N TRP A 124 3.70 -9.68 -6.15
CA TRP A 124 4.21 -8.81 -7.20
C TRP A 124 3.22 -8.74 -8.36
N ALA A 125 3.23 -7.62 -9.09
CA ALA A 125 2.37 -7.41 -10.24
C ALA A 125 0.88 -7.56 -9.92
N VAL A 126 0.49 -7.17 -8.72
CA VAL A 126 -0.91 -7.20 -8.29
C VAL A 126 -1.67 -6.17 -9.13
N GLY A 127 -2.79 -6.59 -9.73
CA GLY A 127 -3.55 -5.74 -10.65
C GLY A 127 -3.05 -5.79 -12.08
N GLY A 128 -2.03 -6.59 -12.37
CA GLY A 128 -1.46 -6.72 -13.70
C GLY A 128 -0.37 -5.70 -13.98
N THR A 129 0.10 -5.67 -15.21
CA THR A 129 1.18 -4.78 -15.63
C THR A 129 0.71 -3.64 -16.52
N GLU A 130 -0.57 -3.54 -16.79
CA GLU A 130 -1.13 -2.49 -17.63
C GLU A 130 -1.06 -1.15 -16.92
N LYS A 131 -0.73 -0.12 -17.67
CA LYS A 131 -0.71 1.26 -17.18
C LYS A 131 -1.91 2.01 -17.73
N MET A 132 -2.44 2.88 -16.90
CA MET A 132 -3.54 3.73 -17.30
C MET A 132 -3.03 5.09 -17.76
#